data_6d7305b64696350fde7ca94e2cf1be22
#
_entry.id   6d7305b64696350fde7ca94e2cf1be22
#
_cell.length_a   1.000
_cell.length_b   1.000
_cell.length_c   1.000
_cell.angle_alpha   90.00
_cell.angle_beta   90.00
_cell.angle_gamma   90.00
#
_symmetry.space_group_name_H-M   'P 1'
#
loop_
_entity.id
_entity.type
_entity.pdbx_description
1 polymer ?
#
loop_
_entity_poly.entity_id
_entity_poly.type
_entity_poly.pdbx_seq_one_letter_code
_entity_poly.pdbx_strand_id
1 'polypeptide(L)'
;MRNGKALLTQTAMAAACTFCLIIWGAAPGSAAELPETDSGAPSACVMFPVTAKAAPSAAGMKPVLFNHLIHEKAVEKCETCHHTGDPQACTDCHTVEGKKEGNFITLEQAMHTTNIAKPEKGNTPSSCVSCHEAQLAKRDCAGCHKVVTPARDAQWCGVCHKVDVTPAQMKAGASGKLTGSENLALATRTVQSTKPVATPSSLGPTKVTIDAIAKEYKPCVFNHRRHIESLMDRIKDNKLAGAFHTQPETVCAVCHHNSPLSVTPPKCSSCHQTTIDPNKTDRPALKAAYHLQCMGCHT
;
A
#
# COMPACT_ATOMS: atom_id res chain seq x y z
N MET A 1 8.69 99.47 -32.03
CA MET A 1 7.72 99.76 -30.97
C MET A 1 6.70 98.62 -30.92
N ARG A 2 6.42 98.15 -29.76
CA ARG A 2 5.45 97.19 -29.31
C ARG A 2 5.86 95.70 -29.28
N ASN A 3 6.19 95.33 -28.09
CA ASN A 3 6.41 94.01 -27.59
C ASN A 3 5.12 93.20 -27.57
N GLY A 4 5.17 91.94 -28.07
CA GLY A 4 4.14 90.96 -27.89
C GLY A 4 4.78 89.71 -27.25
N LYS A 5 4.50 89.52 -25.93
CA LYS A 5 4.92 88.35 -25.20
C LYS A 5 3.95 87.21 -25.54
N ALA A 6 4.41 86.16 -26.12
CA ALA A 6 3.68 84.90 -26.27
C ALA A 6 3.85 84.06 -25.01
N LEU A 7 2.72 83.73 -24.37
CA LEU A 7 2.61 82.84 -23.19
C LEU A 7 2.49 81.37 -23.66
N LEU A 8 3.54 80.64 -23.41
CA LEU A 8 3.51 79.16 -23.61
C LEU A 8 2.85 78.49 -22.46
N THR A 9 1.67 77.97 -22.71
CA THR A 9 0.97 77.05 -21.79
C THR A 9 1.49 75.64 -22.04
N GLN A 10 2.21 75.09 -21.08
CA GLN A 10 2.59 73.66 -21.04
C GLN A 10 1.38 72.85 -20.52
N THR A 11 0.76 72.07 -21.39
CA THR A 11 -0.17 71.01 -21.03
C THR A 11 0.61 69.74 -20.67
N ALA A 12 0.60 69.41 -19.39
CA ALA A 12 1.15 68.15 -18.89
C ALA A 12 0.14 67.02 -19.22
N MET A 13 0.51 66.14 -20.14
CA MET A 13 -0.18 64.86 -20.35
C MET A 13 0.25 63.86 -19.28
N ALA A 14 -0.64 63.62 -18.31
CA ALA A 14 -0.48 62.51 -17.38
C ALA A 14 -0.80 61.20 -18.11
N ALA A 15 0.24 60.42 -18.43
CA ALA A 15 0.08 59.05 -18.90
C ALA A 15 -0.26 58.15 -17.70
N ALA A 16 -1.51 57.76 -17.58
CA ALA A 16 -1.96 56.73 -16.64
C ALA A 16 -1.53 55.36 -17.18
N CYS A 17 -0.39 54.83 -16.67
CA CYS A 17 -0.04 53.41 -16.84
C CYS A 17 -1.01 52.55 -16.06
N THR A 18 -2.03 52.04 -16.74
CA THR A 18 -2.86 50.99 -16.23
C THR A 18 -2.09 49.68 -16.27
N PHE A 19 -1.48 49.29 -15.15
CA PHE A 19 -0.87 47.99 -14.96
C PHE A 19 -1.99 46.95 -14.89
N CYS A 20 -2.31 46.32 -16.02
CA CYS A 20 -3.17 45.16 -16.06
C CYS A 20 -2.43 44.01 -15.41
N LEU A 21 -2.67 43.77 -14.09
CA LEU A 21 -2.30 42.53 -13.41
C LEU A 21 -3.12 41.41 -14.02
N ILE A 22 -2.57 40.74 -15.04
CA ILE A 22 -3.06 39.45 -15.49
C ILE A 22 -2.73 38.45 -14.38
N ILE A 23 -3.68 38.26 -13.47
CA ILE A 23 -3.65 37.11 -12.54
C ILE A 23 -3.86 35.88 -13.42
N TRP A 24 -2.78 35.24 -13.82
CA TRP A 24 -2.82 33.88 -14.33
C TRP A 24 -3.29 33.00 -13.19
N GLY A 25 -4.61 32.87 -13.07
CA GLY A 25 -5.20 31.79 -12.28
C GLY A 25 -4.72 30.49 -12.89
N ALA A 26 -3.78 29.83 -12.21
CA ALA A 26 -3.48 28.44 -12.52
C ALA A 26 -4.81 27.69 -12.45
N ALA A 27 -5.34 27.27 -13.59
CA ALA A 27 -6.44 26.33 -13.62
C ALA A 27 -6.01 25.14 -12.74
N PRO A 28 -6.89 24.64 -11.85
CA PRO A 28 -6.58 23.42 -11.12
C PRO A 28 -6.23 22.38 -12.17
N GLY A 29 -4.99 21.88 -12.13
CA GLY A 29 -4.51 20.90 -13.07
C GLY A 29 -5.52 19.76 -13.10
N SER A 30 -6.11 19.53 -14.26
CA SER A 30 -6.99 18.39 -14.50
C SER A 30 -6.17 17.16 -14.09
N ALA A 31 -6.60 16.46 -13.05
CA ALA A 31 -5.99 15.19 -12.70
C ALA A 31 -6.06 14.32 -13.95
N ALA A 32 -4.91 13.79 -14.39
CA ALA A 32 -4.88 12.96 -15.58
C ALA A 32 -5.85 11.79 -15.36
N GLU A 33 -6.77 11.64 -16.29
CA GLU A 33 -7.77 10.58 -16.25
C GLU A 33 -7.06 9.21 -16.33
N LEU A 34 -7.51 8.23 -15.55
CA LEU A 34 -6.98 6.87 -15.69
C LEU A 34 -7.43 6.31 -17.04
N PRO A 35 -6.58 5.52 -17.72
CA PRO A 35 -6.98 4.83 -18.94
C PRO A 35 -8.24 3.99 -18.71
N GLU A 36 -9.09 3.85 -19.70
CA GLU A 36 -10.24 2.94 -19.64
C GLU A 36 -9.80 1.48 -19.52
N THR A 37 -10.64 0.65 -18.93
CA THR A 37 -10.44 -0.81 -18.92
C THR A 37 -10.95 -1.43 -20.21
N ASP A 38 -10.41 -2.59 -20.56
CA ASP A 38 -10.88 -3.34 -21.75
C ASP A 38 -12.32 -3.87 -21.56
N SER A 39 -12.74 -4.05 -20.32
CA SER A 39 -14.09 -4.54 -19.96
C SER A 39 -15.15 -3.44 -19.84
N GLY A 40 -14.76 -2.16 -19.93
CA GLY A 40 -15.65 -1.02 -19.65
C GLY A 40 -15.93 -0.81 -18.15
N ALA A 41 -15.28 -1.57 -17.28
CA ALA A 41 -15.37 -1.37 -15.83
C ALA A 41 -14.64 -0.07 -15.42
N PRO A 42 -14.96 0.54 -14.27
CA PRO A 42 -14.18 1.64 -13.74
C PRO A 42 -12.72 1.24 -13.55
N SER A 43 -11.79 2.06 -14.05
CA SER A 43 -10.34 1.80 -14.01
C SER A 43 -9.80 1.56 -12.61
N ALA A 44 -10.40 2.19 -11.62
CA ALA A 44 -10.15 1.97 -10.21
C ALA A 44 -11.38 2.38 -9.38
N CYS A 45 -11.49 1.82 -8.19
CA CYS A 45 -12.51 2.22 -7.22
C CYS A 45 -11.95 2.20 -5.80
N VAL A 46 -12.62 2.93 -4.93
CA VAL A 46 -12.37 2.90 -3.49
C VAL A 46 -13.47 2.10 -2.82
N MET A 47 -13.10 1.03 -2.16
CA MET A 47 -14.01 0.18 -1.40
C MET A 47 -14.05 0.66 0.05
N PHE A 48 -15.23 1.01 0.53
CA PHE A 48 -15.44 1.50 1.88
C PHE A 48 -15.76 0.36 2.83
N PRO A 49 -15.17 0.34 4.04
CA PRO A 49 -15.57 -0.61 5.07
C PRO A 49 -17.05 -0.40 5.40
N VAL A 50 -17.84 -1.45 5.29
CA VAL A 50 -19.23 -1.45 5.72
C VAL A 50 -19.27 -1.95 7.15
N THR A 51 -19.66 -1.07 8.08
CA THR A 51 -19.76 -1.43 9.49
C THR A 51 -21.16 -1.94 9.80
N ALA A 52 -21.30 -3.21 10.20
CA ALA A 52 -22.46 -3.61 10.94
C ALA A 52 -22.42 -2.96 12.34
N LYS A 53 -23.60 -2.70 12.91
CA LYS A 53 -23.70 -2.29 14.33
C LYS A 53 -22.97 -3.26 15.28
N ALA A 54 -22.76 -4.49 14.82
CA ALA A 54 -22.15 -5.59 15.58
C ALA A 54 -20.64 -5.78 15.39
N ALA A 55 -19.97 -5.03 14.49
CA ALA A 55 -18.54 -5.18 14.26
C ALA A 55 -17.78 -3.91 14.63
N PRO A 56 -17.50 -3.67 15.92
CA PRO A 56 -16.70 -2.51 16.36
C PRO A 56 -15.28 -2.49 15.80
N SER A 57 -14.76 -3.64 15.36
CA SER A 57 -13.41 -3.79 14.77
C SER A 57 -13.18 -3.00 13.49
N ALA A 58 -14.24 -2.64 12.77
CA ALA A 58 -14.15 -1.80 11.57
C ALA A 58 -14.21 -0.29 11.86
N ALA A 59 -14.46 0.11 13.11
CA ALA A 59 -14.48 1.50 13.51
C ALA A 59 -13.06 2.10 13.34
N GLY A 60 -12.94 3.11 12.48
CA GLY A 60 -11.65 3.74 12.15
C GLY A 60 -10.85 3.08 11.03
N MET A 61 -11.33 1.96 10.45
CA MET A 61 -10.69 1.35 9.30
C MET A 61 -10.79 2.25 8.06
N LYS A 62 -9.66 2.52 7.42
CA LYS A 62 -9.61 3.29 6.17
C LYS A 62 -10.16 2.48 5.00
N PRO A 63 -10.65 3.15 3.93
CA PRO A 63 -11.03 2.46 2.71
C PRO A 63 -9.83 1.83 1.98
N VAL A 64 -10.14 0.91 1.07
CA VAL A 64 -9.18 0.17 0.25
C VAL A 64 -9.25 0.68 -1.19
N LEU A 65 -8.11 0.98 -1.79
CA LEU A 65 -8.02 1.24 -3.21
C LEU A 65 -7.98 -0.10 -3.97
N PHE A 66 -8.89 -0.27 -4.92
CA PHE A 66 -8.84 -1.35 -5.89
C PHE A 66 -8.53 -0.76 -7.28
N ASN A 67 -7.44 -1.20 -7.88
CA ASN A 67 -7.04 -0.78 -9.22
C ASN A 67 -7.39 -1.88 -10.22
N HIS A 68 -8.52 -1.72 -10.90
CA HIS A 68 -9.06 -2.70 -11.85
C HIS A 68 -8.11 -2.96 -13.00
N LEU A 69 -7.52 -1.90 -13.60
CA LEU A 69 -6.56 -2.00 -14.69
C LEU A 69 -5.37 -2.93 -14.41
N ILE A 70 -4.84 -2.87 -13.17
CA ILE A 70 -3.72 -3.74 -12.79
C ILE A 70 -4.21 -5.18 -12.63
N HIS A 71 -5.38 -5.38 -12.04
CA HIS A 71 -5.94 -6.71 -11.81
C HIS A 71 -6.36 -7.40 -13.10
N GLU A 72 -7.00 -6.70 -14.04
CA GLU A 72 -7.33 -7.25 -15.37
C GLU A 72 -6.09 -7.76 -16.12
N LYS A 73 -4.96 -7.04 -15.99
CA LYS A 73 -3.68 -7.46 -16.59
C LYS A 73 -3.00 -8.60 -15.84
N ALA A 74 -3.35 -8.84 -14.57
CA ALA A 74 -2.73 -9.83 -13.71
C ALA A 74 -3.50 -11.16 -13.69
N VAL A 75 -4.80 -11.14 -14.02
CA VAL A 75 -5.67 -12.31 -14.06
C VAL A 75 -6.20 -12.52 -15.46
N GLU A 76 -6.26 -13.78 -15.89
CA GLU A 76 -6.66 -14.12 -17.27
C GLU A 76 -8.19 -14.10 -17.46
N LYS A 77 -8.95 -14.23 -16.38
CA LYS A 77 -10.40 -14.43 -16.41
C LYS A 77 -11.11 -13.54 -15.40
N CYS A 78 -12.15 -12.86 -15.86
CA CYS A 78 -13.01 -12.02 -15.02
C CYS A 78 -13.68 -12.84 -13.90
N GLU A 79 -14.01 -14.10 -14.18
CA GLU A 79 -14.64 -15.03 -13.23
C GLU A 79 -13.76 -15.37 -12.03
N THR A 80 -12.47 -15.09 -12.08
CA THR A 80 -11.58 -15.22 -10.89
C THR A 80 -12.09 -14.38 -9.72
N CYS A 81 -12.71 -13.25 -10.02
CA CYS A 81 -13.33 -12.37 -9.04
C CYS A 81 -14.85 -12.32 -9.17
N HIS A 82 -15.37 -12.22 -10.41
CA HIS A 82 -16.81 -12.13 -10.74
C HIS A 82 -17.38 -13.52 -11.03
N HIS A 83 -17.57 -14.32 -10.00
CA HIS A 83 -17.88 -15.75 -10.09
C HIS A 83 -19.36 -16.07 -10.40
N THR A 84 -20.21 -15.07 -10.59
CA THR A 84 -21.65 -15.25 -10.84
C THR A 84 -22.06 -15.10 -12.32
N GLY A 85 -21.08 -14.93 -13.21
CA GLY A 85 -21.30 -14.68 -14.65
C GLY A 85 -21.18 -13.20 -14.99
N ASP A 86 -22.25 -12.44 -14.84
CA ASP A 86 -22.21 -11.00 -15.07
C ASP A 86 -21.44 -10.28 -13.96
N PRO A 87 -20.51 -9.35 -14.30
CA PRO A 87 -19.79 -8.58 -13.32
C PRO A 87 -20.71 -7.73 -12.45
N GLN A 88 -20.74 -8.00 -11.16
CA GLN A 88 -21.53 -7.28 -10.15
C GLN A 88 -20.64 -6.86 -8.98
N ALA A 89 -21.10 -5.90 -8.21
CA ALA A 89 -20.40 -5.53 -6.98
C ALA A 89 -20.51 -6.67 -5.94
N CYS A 90 -19.41 -6.97 -5.26
CA CYS A 90 -19.41 -8.03 -4.24
C CYS A 90 -20.48 -7.82 -3.18
N THR A 91 -20.82 -6.56 -2.88
CA THR A 91 -21.85 -6.14 -1.92
C THR A 91 -23.28 -6.50 -2.36
N ASP A 92 -23.50 -6.79 -3.64
CA ASP A 92 -24.82 -7.18 -4.14
C ASP A 92 -25.20 -8.58 -3.67
N CYS A 93 -24.21 -9.43 -3.38
CA CYS A 93 -24.39 -10.79 -2.90
C CYS A 93 -23.83 -11.01 -1.49
N HIS A 94 -22.71 -10.38 -1.15
CA HIS A 94 -22.05 -10.52 0.15
C HIS A 94 -22.33 -9.30 1.03
N THR A 95 -23.25 -9.43 1.96
CA THR A 95 -23.57 -8.39 2.95
C THR A 95 -22.77 -8.59 4.24
N VAL A 96 -22.86 -7.65 5.16
CA VAL A 96 -22.17 -7.75 6.45
C VAL A 96 -22.66 -8.96 7.27
N GLU A 97 -23.96 -9.22 7.23
CA GLU A 97 -24.58 -10.35 7.92
C GLU A 97 -24.59 -11.64 7.10
N GLY A 98 -24.26 -11.55 5.82
CA GLY A 98 -24.47 -12.61 4.85
C GLY A 98 -25.92 -12.69 4.39
N LYS A 99 -26.14 -13.06 3.14
CA LYS A 99 -27.49 -13.31 2.60
C LYS A 99 -27.51 -14.51 1.66
N LYS A 100 -28.70 -14.99 1.32
CA LYS A 100 -28.90 -16.22 0.54
C LYS A 100 -28.22 -16.18 -0.83
N GLU A 101 -28.26 -15.05 -1.52
CA GLU A 101 -27.65 -14.85 -2.85
C GLU A 101 -26.13 -15.03 -2.82
N GLY A 102 -25.50 -14.75 -1.68
CA GLY A 102 -24.07 -14.96 -1.42
C GLY A 102 -23.77 -16.24 -0.63
N ASN A 103 -24.71 -17.22 -0.58
CA ASN A 103 -24.58 -18.45 0.21
C ASN A 103 -24.24 -18.17 1.68
N PHE A 104 -24.76 -17.09 2.24
CA PHE A 104 -24.51 -16.62 3.60
C PHE A 104 -23.03 -16.30 3.91
N ILE A 105 -22.18 -16.24 2.90
CA ILE A 105 -20.80 -15.76 3.04
C ILE A 105 -20.86 -14.25 3.27
N THR A 106 -20.32 -13.79 4.39
CA THR A 106 -20.27 -12.37 4.73
C THR A 106 -19.29 -11.62 3.84
N LEU A 107 -19.44 -10.30 3.72
CA LEU A 107 -18.51 -9.46 2.98
C LEU A 107 -17.07 -9.58 3.53
N GLU A 108 -16.92 -9.66 4.85
CA GLU A 108 -15.63 -9.88 5.49
C GLU A 108 -14.99 -11.20 5.03
N GLN A 109 -15.76 -12.29 5.05
CA GLN A 109 -15.27 -13.58 4.58
C GLN A 109 -14.91 -13.56 3.09
N ALA A 110 -15.74 -12.94 2.26
CA ALA A 110 -15.49 -12.82 0.82
C ALA A 110 -14.19 -12.07 0.52
N MET A 111 -13.82 -11.08 1.34
CA MET A 111 -12.62 -10.26 1.13
C MET A 111 -11.36 -10.84 1.78
N HIS A 112 -11.48 -11.51 2.95
CA HIS A 112 -10.33 -11.82 3.80
C HIS A 112 -10.05 -13.30 4.00
N THR A 113 -10.93 -14.22 3.53
CA THR A 113 -10.71 -15.66 3.75
C THR A 113 -9.43 -16.13 3.06
N THR A 114 -8.54 -16.76 3.83
CA THR A 114 -7.26 -17.30 3.34
C THR A 114 -7.37 -18.75 2.87
N ASN A 115 -8.29 -19.51 3.43
CA ASN A 115 -8.58 -20.91 3.10
C ASN A 115 -9.93 -21.01 2.39
N ILE A 116 -9.95 -20.73 1.10
CA ILE A 116 -11.06 -21.22 0.29
C ILE A 116 -10.80 -22.71 0.15
N ALA A 117 -11.69 -23.53 0.69
CA ALA A 117 -11.66 -24.97 0.46
C ALA A 117 -11.40 -25.23 -1.02
N LYS A 118 -10.47 -26.15 -1.34
CA LYS A 118 -10.13 -26.45 -2.74
C LYS A 118 -11.41 -26.55 -3.55
N PRO A 119 -11.56 -25.83 -4.65
CA PRO A 119 -12.77 -25.90 -5.44
C PRO A 119 -12.97 -27.32 -5.90
N GLU A 120 -14.12 -27.88 -5.64
CA GLU A 120 -14.62 -28.98 -6.43
C GLU A 120 -14.84 -28.40 -7.84
N LYS A 121 -14.00 -28.83 -8.79
CA LYS A 121 -14.04 -28.55 -10.23
C LYS A 121 -14.92 -27.36 -10.67
N GLY A 122 -14.33 -26.22 -10.82
CA GLY A 122 -14.94 -25.04 -11.42
C GLY A 122 -14.68 -23.78 -10.57
N ASN A 123 -14.33 -22.72 -11.20
CA ASN A 123 -14.10 -21.35 -10.73
C ASN A 123 -14.36 -21.09 -9.25
N THR A 124 -13.34 -21.25 -8.42
CA THR A 124 -13.45 -20.78 -7.05
C THR A 124 -13.02 -19.34 -7.02
N PRO A 125 -13.91 -18.45 -6.64
CA PRO A 125 -13.55 -17.06 -6.47
C PRO A 125 -12.51 -16.96 -5.38
N SER A 126 -11.46 -16.19 -5.65
CA SER A 126 -10.43 -15.91 -4.66
C SER A 126 -10.79 -14.64 -3.91
N SER A 127 -10.68 -14.67 -2.59
CA SER A 127 -10.68 -13.44 -1.81
C SER A 127 -9.44 -12.61 -2.15
N CYS A 128 -9.46 -11.32 -1.85
CA CYS A 128 -8.29 -10.46 -2.00
C CYS A 128 -7.08 -11.06 -1.28
N VAL A 129 -7.26 -11.45 -0.02
CA VAL A 129 -6.19 -11.99 0.82
C VAL A 129 -5.67 -13.32 0.29
N SER A 130 -6.54 -14.26 -0.09
CA SER A 130 -6.08 -15.57 -0.57
C SER A 130 -5.29 -15.47 -1.88
N CYS A 131 -5.72 -14.60 -2.80
CA CYS A 131 -5.00 -14.37 -4.05
C CYS A 131 -3.64 -13.71 -3.78
N HIS A 132 -3.60 -12.68 -2.94
CA HIS A 132 -2.36 -12.00 -2.59
C HIS A 132 -1.39 -12.92 -1.83
N GLU A 133 -1.86 -13.76 -0.93
CA GLU A 133 -1.04 -14.80 -0.27
C GLU A 133 -0.46 -15.79 -1.29
N ALA A 134 -1.25 -16.22 -2.27
CA ALA A 134 -0.76 -17.10 -3.34
C ALA A 134 0.32 -16.42 -4.20
N GLN A 135 0.23 -15.10 -4.42
CA GLN A 135 1.29 -14.35 -5.10
C GLN A 135 2.56 -14.25 -4.26
N LEU A 136 2.44 -14.03 -2.94
CA LEU A 136 3.56 -14.00 -2.01
C LEU A 136 4.30 -15.35 -1.90
N ALA A 137 3.59 -16.45 -2.12
CA ALA A 137 4.16 -17.79 -2.13
C ALA A 137 4.97 -18.11 -3.41
N LYS A 138 4.89 -17.28 -4.45
CA LYS A 138 5.69 -17.45 -5.66
C LYS A 138 7.16 -17.25 -5.37
N ARG A 139 8.03 -17.95 -6.12
CA ARG A 139 9.48 -17.98 -5.92
C ARG A 139 10.12 -16.60 -5.75
N ASP A 140 9.67 -15.60 -6.50
CA ASP A 140 10.25 -14.25 -6.49
C ASP A 140 9.99 -13.48 -5.19
N CYS A 141 8.93 -13.85 -4.47
CA CYS A 141 8.50 -13.19 -3.23
C CYS A 141 8.79 -14.05 -1.99
N ALA A 142 8.70 -15.37 -2.13
CA ALA A 142 8.78 -16.33 -1.03
C ALA A 142 10.10 -16.25 -0.24
N GLY A 143 11.21 -15.86 -0.87
CA GLY A 143 12.51 -15.72 -0.19
C GLY A 143 12.45 -14.76 1.01
N CYS A 144 11.65 -13.69 0.91
CA CYS A 144 11.44 -12.73 2.00
C CYS A 144 10.20 -13.08 2.80
N HIS A 145 9.07 -13.29 2.14
CA HIS A 145 7.77 -13.47 2.79
C HIS A 145 7.62 -14.80 3.53
N LYS A 146 8.40 -15.82 3.19
CA LYS A 146 8.44 -17.08 3.94
C LYS A 146 8.99 -16.92 5.36
N VAL A 147 9.88 -15.95 5.57
CA VAL A 147 10.54 -15.70 6.87
C VAL A 147 9.72 -14.71 7.72
N VAL A 148 9.05 -13.78 7.06
CA VAL A 148 8.18 -12.81 7.74
C VAL A 148 6.79 -13.41 7.81
N THR A 149 6.45 -14.05 8.91
CA THR A 149 5.07 -14.47 9.16
C THR A 149 4.20 -13.23 9.38
N PRO A 150 3.17 -13.02 8.58
CA PRO A 150 2.27 -11.89 8.77
C PRO A 150 1.60 -11.97 10.15
N ALA A 151 1.95 -11.04 11.03
CA ALA A 151 1.13 -10.83 12.22
C ALA A 151 -0.21 -10.20 11.75
N ARG A 152 -1.35 -10.80 12.11
CA ARG A 152 -2.68 -10.25 11.81
C ARG A 152 -3.03 -9.16 12.82
N ASP A 153 -2.23 -8.11 12.82
CA ASP A 153 -2.42 -6.93 13.67
C ASP A 153 -2.91 -5.73 12.83
N ALA A 154 -3.17 -4.63 13.50
CA ALA A 154 -3.64 -3.39 12.86
C ALA A 154 -2.67 -2.87 11.77
N GLN A 155 -1.38 -3.19 11.85
CA GLN A 155 -0.37 -2.80 10.86
C GLN A 155 -0.60 -3.54 9.54
N TRP A 156 -1.01 -4.80 9.60
CA TRP A 156 -1.37 -5.59 8.41
C TRP A 156 -2.65 -5.12 7.74
N CYS A 157 -3.65 -4.76 8.51
CA CYS A 157 -4.86 -4.14 7.95
C CYS A 157 -4.51 -2.85 7.18
N GLY A 158 -3.61 -2.04 7.71
CA GLY A 158 -3.14 -0.79 7.10
C GLY A 158 -2.39 -0.96 5.77
N VAL A 159 -1.97 -2.16 5.41
CA VAL A 159 -1.35 -2.43 4.09
C VAL A 159 -2.36 -2.22 2.95
N CYS A 160 -3.61 -2.64 3.14
CA CYS A 160 -4.71 -2.45 2.19
C CYS A 160 -5.58 -1.26 2.57
N HIS A 161 -5.94 -1.12 3.83
CA HIS A 161 -6.81 -0.09 4.40
C HIS A 161 -6.05 1.21 4.63
N LYS A 162 -5.71 1.94 3.57
CA LYS A 162 -4.82 3.11 3.63
C LYS A 162 -5.30 4.36 2.90
N VAL A 163 -6.47 4.31 2.25
CA VAL A 163 -6.96 5.47 1.50
C VAL A 163 -7.42 6.57 2.44
N ASP A 164 -6.81 7.75 2.30
CA ASP A 164 -7.20 8.91 3.08
C ASP A 164 -8.45 9.56 2.48
N VAL A 165 -9.47 9.68 3.32
CA VAL A 165 -10.77 10.29 2.97
C VAL A 165 -11.22 11.24 4.06
N THR A 166 -12.02 12.24 3.70
CA THR A 166 -12.67 13.12 4.67
C THR A 166 -13.78 12.36 5.43
N PRO A 167 -14.17 12.81 6.63
CA PRO A 167 -15.30 12.22 7.35
C PRO A 167 -16.60 12.19 6.54
N ALA A 168 -16.84 13.21 5.70
CA ALA A 168 -18.00 13.26 4.83
C ALA A 168 -17.94 12.18 3.74
N GLN A 169 -16.80 12.00 3.10
CA GLN A 169 -16.59 10.94 2.11
C GLN A 169 -16.69 9.54 2.74
N MET A 170 -16.15 9.36 3.94
CA MET A 170 -16.28 8.10 4.68
C MET A 170 -17.75 7.76 4.92
N LYS A 171 -18.53 8.75 5.43
CA LYS A 171 -19.97 8.56 5.68
C LYS A 171 -20.74 8.27 4.39
N ALA A 172 -20.48 9.01 3.34
CA ALA A 172 -21.13 8.82 2.03
C ALA A 172 -20.80 7.45 1.43
N GLY A 173 -19.50 7.06 1.42
CA GLY A 173 -19.05 5.78 0.89
C GLY A 173 -19.60 4.60 1.67
N ALA A 174 -19.49 4.61 2.99
CA ALA A 174 -20.02 3.53 3.85
C ALA A 174 -21.54 3.36 3.78
N SER A 175 -22.27 4.41 3.38
CA SER A 175 -23.74 4.35 3.17
C SER A 175 -24.17 4.16 1.71
N GLY A 176 -23.21 3.89 0.79
CA GLY A 176 -23.49 3.69 -0.62
C GLY A 176 -23.98 4.95 -1.37
N LYS A 177 -23.79 6.15 -0.79
CA LYS A 177 -24.25 7.43 -1.37
C LYS A 177 -23.18 8.15 -2.19
N LEU A 178 -21.97 7.63 -2.26
CA LEU A 178 -20.94 8.18 -3.12
C LEU A 178 -21.25 7.80 -4.58
N THR A 179 -21.29 8.79 -5.46
CA THR A 179 -21.53 8.51 -6.89
C THR A 179 -20.34 7.80 -7.51
N GLY A 180 -20.57 7.11 -8.64
CA GLY A 180 -19.48 6.42 -9.37
C GLY A 180 -18.36 7.38 -9.80
N SER A 181 -18.71 8.60 -10.25
CA SER A 181 -17.72 9.61 -10.62
C SER A 181 -16.91 10.14 -9.44
N GLU A 182 -17.55 10.37 -8.29
CA GLU A 182 -16.84 10.77 -7.07
C GLU A 182 -15.90 9.67 -6.56
N ASN A 183 -16.34 8.41 -6.63
CA ASN A 183 -15.53 7.26 -6.25
C ASN A 183 -14.32 7.12 -7.18
N LEU A 184 -14.53 7.20 -8.50
CA LEU A 184 -13.46 7.15 -9.50
C LEU A 184 -12.45 8.30 -9.31
N ALA A 185 -12.93 9.53 -9.06
CA ALA A 185 -12.05 10.68 -8.81
C ALA A 185 -11.18 10.47 -7.56
N LEU A 186 -11.75 9.90 -6.51
CA LEU A 186 -11.02 9.54 -5.29
C LEU A 186 -9.99 8.45 -5.56
N ALA A 187 -10.36 7.41 -6.30
CA ALA A 187 -9.47 6.34 -6.70
C ALA A 187 -8.32 6.85 -7.57
N THR A 188 -8.62 7.66 -8.59
CA THR A 188 -7.64 8.28 -9.50
C THR A 188 -6.59 9.09 -8.72
N ARG A 189 -7.04 9.96 -7.81
CA ARG A 189 -6.14 10.72 -6.94
C ARG A 189 -5.25 9.81 -6.12
N THR A 190 -5.79 8.73 -5.58
CA THR A 190 -5.05 7.77 -4.75
C THR A 190 -4.03 7.02 -5.60
N VAL A 191 -4.38 6.54 -6.80
CA VAL A 191 -3.44 5.90 -7.74
C VAL A 191 -2.29 6.84 -8.08
N GLN A 192 -2.59 8.09 -8.41
CA GLN A 192 -1.58 9.09 -8.79
C GLN A 192 -0.66 9.49 -7.63
N SER A 193 -1.16 9.42 -6.40
CA SER A 193 -0.35 9.67 -5.21
C SER A 193 0.50 8.48 -4.78
N THR A 194 0.26 7.28 -5.35
CA THR A 194 1.04 6.07 -5.05
C THR A 194 2.45 6.24 -5.59
N LYS A 195 3.41 6.31 -4.70
CA LYS A 195 4.84 6.42 -5.05
C LYS A 195 5.39 5.04 -5.38
N PRO A 196 6.39 4.94 -6.27
CA PRO A 196 7.15 3.70 -6.42
C PRO A 196 7.80 3.32 -5.09
N VAL A 197 8.34 2.09 -5.03
CA VAL A 197 9.06 1.62 -3.84
C VAL A 197 10.03 2.68 -3.37
N ALA A 198 9.80 3.18 -2.16
CA ALA A 198 10.61 4.26 -1.62
C ALA A 198 11.95 3.72 -1.12
N THR A 199 13.04 4.44 -1.42
CA THR A 199 14.36 4.11 -0.88
C THR A 199 14.46 4.64 0.55
N PRO A 200 14.94 3.84 1.51
CA PRO A 200 15.18 4.29 2.87
C PRO A 200 16.11 5.51 2.89
N SER A 201 15.83 6.47 3.77
CA SER A 201 16.67 7.67 3.97
C SER A 201 18.07 7.32 4.46
N SER A 202 18.22 6.14 5.09
CA SER A 202 19.49 5.57 5.50
C SER A 202 19.48 4.06 5.24
N LEU A 203 20.53 3.57 4.60
CA LEU A 203 20.76 2.14 4.41
C LEU A 203 21.53 1.52 5.58
N GLY A 204 21.67 2.25 6.69
CA GLY A 204 22.41 1.81 7.86
C GLY A 204 23.92 1.61 7.62
N PRO A 205 24.60 0.86 8.48
CA PRO A 205 26.04 0.61 8.37
C PRO A 205 26.40 -0.19 7.12
N THR A 206 27.58 0.04 6.55
CA THR A 206 28.05 -0.75 5.40
C THR A 206 28.29 -2.20 5.78
N LYS A 207 28.90 -2.42 6.94
CA LYS A 207 29.21 -3.76 7.47
C LYS A 207 28.84 -3.81 8.95
N VAL A 208 28.43 -4.97 9.41
CA VAL A 208 28.15 -5.28 10.81
C VAL A 208 28.99 -6.50 11.21
N THR A 209 29.71 -6.42 12.31
CA THR A 209 30.36 -7.58 12.89
C THR A 209 29.37 -8.28 13.83
N ILE A 210 29.06 -9.53 13.52
CA ILE A 210 28.23 -10.39 14.36
C ILE A 210 29.15 -11.15 15.28
N ASP A 211 29.26 -10.71 16.54
CA ASP A 211 30.20 -11.22 17.55
C ASP A 211 29.51 -11.62 18.87
N ALA A 212 28.20 -11.48 18.97
CA ALA A 212 27.45 -11.77 20.20
C ALA A 212 27.59 -13.23 20.68
N ILE A 213 28.04 -14.14 19.81
CA ILE A 213 28.33 -15.56 20.10
C ILE A 213 29.81 -15.89 19.87
N ALA A 214 30.71 -14.90 19.94
CA ALA A 214 32.14 -15.06 19.67
C ALA A 214 32.85 -16.05 20.60
N LYS A 215 32.26 -16.37 21.74
CA LYS A 215 32.77 -17.43 22.64
C LYS A 215 32.67 -18.82 22.06
N GLU A 216 31.71 -19.05 21.15
CA GLU A 216 31.46 -20.35 20.49
C GLU A 216 31.94 -20.38 19.05
N TYR A 217 31.87 -19.26 18.34
CA TYR A 217 32.13 -19.15 16.91
C TYR A 217 32.96 -17.91 16.60
N LYS A 218 33.77 -17.99 15.54
CA LYS A 218 34.47 -16.80 15.03
C LYS A 218 33.43 -15.71 14.62
N PRO A 219 33.72 -14.42 14.88
CA PRO A 219 32.87 -13.33 14.42
C PRO A 219 32.65 -13.36 12.90
N CYS A 220 31.44 -13.05 12.47
CA CYS A 220 31.08 -12.98 11.05
C CYS A 220 30.95 -11.51 10.65
N VAL A 221 31.57 -11.12 9.54
CA VAL A 221 31.40 -9.78 8.95
C VAL A 221 30.26 -9.82 7.92
N PHE A 222 29.14 -9.23 8.30
CA PHE A 222 27.96 -9.16 7.49
C PHE A 222 27.95 -7.88 6.65
N ASN A 223 27.84 -7.99 5.32
CA ASN A 223 27.74 -6.84 4.41
C ASN A 223 26.31 -6.27 4.40
N HIS A 224 25.95 -5.53 5.45
CA HIS A 224 24.59 -5.08 5.68
C HIS A 224 24.02 -4.26 4.52
N ARG A 225 24.73 -3.22 4.08
CA ARG A 225 24.27 -2.34 2.98
C ARG A 225 24.03 -3.11 1.68
N ARG A 226 24.94 -4.00 1.31
CA ARG A 226 24.80 -4.80 0.09
C ARG A 226 23.54 -5.67 0.09
N HIS A 227 23.13 -6.19 1.26
CA HIS A 227 21.89 -6.95 1.36
C HIS A 227 20.66 -6.05 1.12
N ILE A 228 20.64 -4.86 1.71
CA ILE A 228 19.53 -3.91 1.49
C ILE A 228 19.47 -3.50 0.02
N GLU A 229 20.58 -3.10 -0.58
CA GLU A 229 20.67 -2.74 -1.98
C GLU A 229 20.18 -3.88 -2.89
N SER A 230 20.59 -5.11 -2.61
CA SER A 230 20.17 -6.29 -3.38
C SER A 230 18.66 -6.57 -3.23
N LEU A 231 18.10 -6.40 -2.04
CA LEU A 231 16.66 -6.56 -1.80
C LEU A 231 15.86 -5.46 -2.52
N MET A 232 16.31 -4.21 -2.43
CA MET A 232 15.68 -3.08 -3.13
C MET A 232 15.71 -3.27 -4.64
N ASP A 233 16.84 -3.72 -5.18
CA ASP A 233 17.01 -3.96 -6.62
C ASP A 233 16.02 -5.01 -7.16
N ARG A 234 15.70 -6.01 -6.36
CA ARG A 234 14.73 -7.07 -6.73
C ARG A 234 13.28 -6.59 -6.77
N ILE A 235 12.92 -5.58 -5.98
CA ILE A 235 11.53 -5.14 -5.84
C ILE A 235 11.22 -3.84 -6.57
N LYS A 236 12.23 -3.05 -6.97
CA LYS A 236 12.06 -1.70 -7.54
C LYS A 236 11.13 -1.65 -8.75
N ASP A 237 11.19 -2.66 -9.61
CA ASP A 237 10.41 -2.73 -10.86
C ASP A 237 9.17 -3.64 -10.73
N ASN A 238 8.94 -4.22 -9.55
CA ASN A 238 7.80 -5.09 -9.31
C ASN A 238 6.57 -4.25 -8.92
N LYS A 239 5.53 -4.29 -9.76
CA LYS A 239 4.31 -3.49 -9.56
C LYS A 239 3.56 -3.87 -8.28
N LEU A 240 3.53 -5.16 -7.92
CA LEU A 240 2.91 -5.63 -6.69
C LEU A 240 3.70 -5.13 -5.48
N ALA A 241 5.03 -5.28 -5.49
CA ALA A 241 5.88 -4.73 -4.46
C ALA A 241 5.72 -3.20 -4.32
N GLY A 242 5.66 -2.46 -5.43
CA GLY A 242 5.42 -1.02 -5.43
C GLY A 242 4.13 -0.60 -4.75
N ALA A 243 3.08 -1.42 -4.83
CA ALA A 243 1.81 -1.15 -4.14
C ALA A 243 1.89 -1.37 -2.62
N PHE A 244 2.73 -2.30 -2.15
CA PHE A 244 2.78 -2.71 -0.75
C PHE A 244 4.03 -2.23 0.00
N HIS A 245 5.15 -2.02 -0.68
CA HIS A 245 6.40 -1.50 -0.09
C HIS A 245 6.52 0.02 -0.25
N THR A 246 5.46 0.75 0.08
CA THR A 246 5.43 2.22 -0.05
C THR A 246 6.18 2.94 1.06
N GLN A 247 6.41 2.28 2.19
CA GLN A 247 7.24 2.80 3.28
C GLN A 247 8.66 2.28 3.11
N PRO A 248 9.67 3.18 3.12
CA PRO A 248 11.06 2.80 2.85
C PRO A 248 11.59 1.71 3.78
N GLU A 249 11.16 1.74 5.04
CA GLU A 249 11.62 0.87 6.10
C GLU A 249 11.04 -0.55 6.03
N THR A 250 10.07 -0.82 5.14
CA THR A 250 9.47 -2.17 4.99
C THR A 250 10.50 -3.22 4.60
N VAL A 251 11.52 -2.83 3.82
CA VAL A 251 12.63 -3.73 3.46
C VAL A 251 13.44 -4.14 4.69
N CYS A 252 13.56 -3.28 5.69
CA CYS A 252 14.29 -3.57 6.93
C CYS A 252 13.60 -4.67 7.74
N ALA A 253 12.26 -4.76 7.68
CA ALA A 253 11.46 -5.72 8.42
C ALA A 253 11.72 -7.18 8.03
N VAL A 254 12.31 -7.44 6.87
CA VAL A 254 12.72 -8.80 6.45
C VAL A 254 13.68 -9.43 7.47
N CYS A 255 14.61 -8.63 8.00
CA CYS A 255 15.59 -9.08 8.99
C CYS A 255 15.23 -8.58 10.40
N HIS A 256 14.71 -7.37 10.51
CA HIS A 256 14.32 -6.73 11.77
C HIS A 256 12.82 -6.90 12.04
N HIS A 257 12.37 -8.16 11.97
CA HIS A 257 10.98 -8.54 12.16
C HIS A 257 10.48 -8.22 13.59
N ASN A 258 9.18 -8.15 13.78
CA ASN A 258 8.53 -7.85 15.07
C ASN A 258 9.03 -6.56 15.76
N SER A 259 9.51 -5.60 14.97
CA SER A 259 9.92 -4.28 15.43
C SER A 259 9.12 -3.21 14.68
N PRO A 260 8.85 -2.06 15.27
CA PRO A 260 8.32 -0.92 14.52
C PRO A 260 9.22 -0.58 13.35
N LEU A 261 8.62 -0.22 12.22
CA LEU A 261 9.36 0.21 11.02
C LEU A 261 10.25 1.40 11.36
N SER A 262 11.56 1.27 11.14
CA SER A 262 12.55 2.28 11.49
C SER A 262 13.81 2.13 10.66
N VAL A 263 14.50 3.24 10.40
CA VAL A 263 15.87 3.25 9.82
C VAL A 263 16.96 2.89 10.84
N THR A 264 16.58 2.77 12.12
CA THR A 264 17.46 2.35 13.22
C THR A 264 16.83 1.20 14.01
N PRO A 265 16.53 0.07 13.37
CA PRO A 265 15.89 -1.05 14.04
C PRO A 265 16.82 -1.68 15.09
N PRO A 266 16.25 -2.33 16.12
CA PRO A 266 17.04 -2.97 17.18
C PRO A 266 17.87 -4.14 16.61
N LYS A 267 18.96 -4.47 17.31
CA LYS A 267 19.79 -5.63 16.99
C LYS A 267 19.06 -6.93 17.32
N CYS A 268 19.40 -8.02 16.62
CA CYS A 268 18.84 -9.35 16.90
C CYS A 268 18.98 -9.76 18.38
N SER A 269 20.14 -9.45 18.98
CA SER A 269 20.45 -9.75 20.39
C SER A 269 19.58 -8.98 21.40
N SER A 270 18.84 -7.96 20.98
CA SER A 270 17.90 -7.26 21.86
C SER A 270 16.68 -8.13 22.22
N CYS A 271 16.31 -9.07 21.34
CA CYS A 271 15.18 -9.96 21.53
C CYS A 271 15.58 -11.43 21.64
N HIS A 272 16.63 -11.84 20.91
CA HIS A 272 17.15 -13.20 20.94
C HIS A 272 18.35 -13.32 21.86
N GLN A 273 18.18 -14.03 22.96
CA GLN A 273 19.26 -14.29 23.92
C GLN A 273 20.16 -15.43 23.43
N THR A 274 21.37 -15.55 24.00
CA THR A 274 22.31 -16.64 23.66
C THR A 274 21.79 -18.02 24.06
N THR A 275 20.91 -18.08 25.08
CA THR A 275 20.24 -19.30 25.56
C THR A 275 18.74 -19.21 25.29
N ILE A 276 18.05 -20.34 25.29
CA ILE A 276 16.58 -20.40 25.16
C ILE A 276 15.97 -19.83 26.45
N ASP A 277 15.05 -18.89 26.31
CA ASP A 277 14.20 -18.40 27.41
C ASP A 277 12.97 -19.33 27.50
N PRO A 278 12.82 -20.09 28.59
CA PRO A 278 11.70 -21.00 28.73
C PRO A 278 10.33 -20.30 28.80
N ASN A 279 10.31 -19.02 29.12
CA ASN A 279 9.09 -18.21 29.18
C ASN A 279 8.75 -17.53 27.86
N LYS A 280 9.60 -17.64 26.83
CA LYS A 280 9.44 -17.03 25.52
C LYS A 280 9.79 -18.05 24.44
N THR A 281 9.02 -19.13 24.40
CA THR A 281 9.25 -20.27 23.51
C THR A 281 9.08 -19.94 22.02
N ASP A 282 8.43 -18.82 21.69
CA ASP A 282 8.29 -18.23 20.36
C ASP A 282 9.58 -17.55 19.86
N ARG A 283 10.57 -17.34 20.76
CA ARG A 283 11.83 -16.68 20.43
C ARG A 283 12.99 -17.69 20.45
N PRO A 284 13.51 -18.10 19.30
CA PRO A 284 14.67 -18.98 19.26
C PRO A 284 15.90 -18.31 19.85
N ALA A 285 16.82 -19.12 20.40
CA ALA A 285 18.11 -18.60 20.83
C ALA A 285 18.86 -17.93 19.66
N LEU A 286 19.71 -16.94 19.96
CA LEU A 286 20.36 -16.07 18.97
C LEU A 286 21.07 -16.85 17.85
N LYS A 287 21.74 -17.95 18.19
CA LYS A 287 22.38 -18.85 17.21
C LYS A 287 21.35 -19.42 16.21
N ALA A 288 20.24 -19.93 16.72
CA ALA A 288 19.17 -20.48 15.86
C ALA A 288 18.50 -19.34 15.04
N ALA A 289 18.31 -18.17 15.64
CA ALA A 289 17.76 -17.00 14.96
C ALA A 289 18.62 -16.59 13.75
N TYR A 290 19.96 -16.54 13.89
CA TYR A 290 20.84 -16.24 12.77
C TYR A 290 20.76 -17.32 11.68
N HIS A 291 20.79 -18.61 12.06
CA HIS A 291 20.73 -19.69 11.08
C HIS A 291 19.39 -19.68 10.31
N LEU A 292 18.27 -19.58 11.00
CA LEU A 292 16.96 -19.52 10.36
C LEU A 292 16.85 -18.32 9.41
N GLN A 293 17.32 -17.14 9.85
CA GLN A 293 17.23 -15.93 9.05
C GLN A 293 18.15 -15.98 7.82
N CYS A 294 19.41 -16.37 7.98
CA CYS A 294 20.36 -16.39 6.88
C CYS A 294 20.07 -17.54 5.92
N MET A 295 19.92 -18.77 6.43
CA MET A 295 19.68 -19.94 5.61
C MET A 295 18.32 -19.92 4.91
N GLY A 296 17.34 -19.24 5.47
CA GLY A 296 16.03 -19.07 4.84
C GLY A 296 16.07 -18.40 3.46
N CYS A 297 17.10 -17.56 3.23
CA CYS A 297 17.31 -16.87 1.95
C CYS A 297 18.47 -17.47 1.12
N HIS A 298 19.45 -18.09 1.76
CA HIS A 298 20.70 -18.58 1.13
C HIS A 298 20.66 -20.08 0.80
N THR A 299 19.51 -20.70 0.74
CA THR A 299 19.32 -22.10 0.33
C THR A 299 19.13 -22.26 -1.17
#